data_0ecd1eb3126912963db9e326a498f9dc
#
_entry.id   0ecd1eb3126912963db9e326a498f9dc
#
_cell.length_a   1.000
_cell.length_b   1.000
_cell.length_c   1.000
_cell.angle_alpha   90.00
_cell.angle_beta   90.00
_cell.angle_gamma   90.00
#
_symmetry.space_group_name_H-M   'P 1'
#
loop_
_entity.id
_entity.type
_entity.pdbx_description
1 polymer ?
#
loop_
_entity_poly.entity_id
_entity_poly.type
_entity_poly.pdbx_seq_one_letter_code
_entity_poly.pdbx_strand_id
1 'polypeptide(L)'
;MKTLINKLIRITLGLLGVAMVDSCVGKAEYGCPHSDFEAKGVVTDEDGNGIQGIRVVVSAEYPNPNYVGGPITDTLWTSHSGEYVSRDNNFAILSSVKLEFEDVDGAENGGEFQSVTVEVPIFKVKEGDGNWYMGAYEAGADVTMLEK
;
A
#
# COMPACT_ATOMS: atom_id res chain seq x y z
N MET A 1 55.69 39.51 16.66
CA MET A 1 54.30 39.92 16.35
C MET A 1 53.66 39.11 15.21
N LYS A 2 54.24 38.96 14.04
CA LYS A 2 53.69 38.18 12.89
C LYS A 2 53.39 36.69 13.18
N THR A 3 54.22 36.03 13.99
CA THR A 3 54.04 34.60 14.32
C THR A 3 52.87 34.37 15.30
N LEU A 4 52.59 35.34 16.19
CA LEU A 4 51.43 35.25 17.10
C LEU A 4 50.11 35.44 16.36
N ILE A 5 50.08 36.40 15.43
CA ILE A 5 48.93 36.66 14.56
C ILE A 5 48.60 35.43 13.69
N ASN A 6 49.59 34.79 13.07
CA ASN A 6 49.38 33.59 12.26
C ASN A 6 48.91 32.40 13.11
N LYS A 7 49.32 32.26 14.35
CA LYS A 7 48.78 31.24 15.25
C LYS A 7 47.32 31.51 15.62
N LEU A 8 46.98 32.77 15.91
CA LEU A 8 45.58 33.14 16.21
C LEU A 8 44.65 32.87 15.01
N ILE A 9 45.06 33.28 13.81
CA ILE A 9 44.28 33.03 12.57
C ILE A 9 44.04 31.54 12.34
N ARG A 10 45.04 30.69 12.51
CA ARG A 10 44.89 29.24 12.37
C ARG A 10 43.94 28.62 13.39
N ILE A 11 43.95 29.08 14.62
CA ILE A 11 43.04 28.62 15.68
C ILE A 11 41.61 29.08 15.37
N THR A 12 41.43 30.32 14.91
CA THR A 12 40.10 30.85 14.55
C THR A 12 39.50 30.16 13.34
N LEU A 13 40.32 29.88 12.30
CA LEU A 13 39.85 29.10 11.15
C LEU A 13 39.52 27.65 11.52
N GLY A 14 40.26 27.02 12.41
CA GLY A 14 39.96 25.69 12.91
C GLY A 14 38.63 25.64 13.70
N LEU A 15 38.39 26.63 14.55
CA LEU A 15 37.11 26.76 15.31
C LEU A 15 35.91 27.04 14.38
N LEU A 16 36.08 27.88 13.35
CA LEU A 16 35.04 28.14 12.35
C LEU A 16 34.75 26.90 11.49
N GLY A 17 35.76 26.09 11.15
CA GLY A 17 35.59 24.84 10.44
C GLY A 17 34.79 23.78 11.21
N VAL A 18 34.98 23.69 12.53
CA VAL A 18 34.23 22.75 13.37
C VAL A 18 32.77 23.20 13.58
N ALA A 19 32.52 24.50 13.64
CA ALA A 19 31.15 25.03 13.77
C ALA A 19 30.29 24.80 12.48
N MET A 20 30.92 24.59 11.32
CA MET A 20 30.21 24.34 10.06
C MET A 20 29.80 22.87 9.86
N VAL A 21 30.41 21.92 10.58
CA VAL A 21 30.06 20.49 10.42
C VAL A 21 28.83 20.10 11.24
N ASP A 22 28.46 20.85 12.28
CA ASP A 22 27.24 20.59 13.06
C ASP A 22 25.96 21.03 12.30
N SER A 23 26.06 21.89 11.30
CA SER A 23 24.90 22.28 10.49
C SER A 23 24.51 21.24 9.40
N CYS A 24 25.34 20.21 9.17
CA CYS A 24 25.06 19.12 8.24
C CYS A 24 24.54 17.84 8.90
N VAL A 25 24.33 17.81 10.22
CA VAL A 25 23.79 16.66 10.95
C VAL A 25 22.28 16.74 11.13
N GLY A 26 21.61 17.70 10.50
CA GLY A 26 20.18 17.61 10.28
C GLY A 26 19.93 16.46 9.31
N LYS A 27 19.41 15.31 9.77
CA LYS A 27 18.85 14.30 8.90
C LYS A 27 17.78 14.98 8.05
N ALA A 28 18.15 15.39 6.84
CA ALA A 28 17.17 15.64 5.81
C ALA A 28 16.56 14.28 5.46
N GLU A 29 15.57 13.85 6.20
CA GLU A 29 14.76 12.71 5.84
C GLU A 29 13.90 13.14 4.64
N TYR A 30 14.45 12.98 3.44
CA TYR A 30 13.68 13.05 2.20
C TYR A 30 12.87 11.75 2.10
N GLY A 31 11.87 11.59 2.98
CA GLY A 31 10.91 10.51 2.93
C GLY A 31 9.63 11.00 2.25
N CYS A 32 8.98 10.16 1.46
CA CYS A 32 7.60 10.39 1.06
C CYS A 32 6.67 9.81 2.14
N PRO A 33 5.54 10.45 2.44
CA PRO A 33 4.51 9.83 3.25
C PRO A 33 4.12 8.48 2.64
N HIS A 34 4.04 7.46 3.45
CA HIS A 34 3.69 6.11 3.03
C HIS A 34 2.75 5.46 4.05
N SER A 35 1.99 4.50 3.58
CA SER A 35 1.05 3.68 4.36
C SER A 35 1.17 2.24 3.93
N ASP A 36 0.84 1.31 4.80
CA ASP A 36 0.63 -0.07 4.42
C ASP A 36 -0.84 -0.30 4.09
N PHE A 37 -1.11 -1.18 3.14
CA PHE A 37 -2.45 -1.60 2.78
C PHE A 37 -2.49 -3.10 2.54
N GLU A 38 -3.58 -3.74 3.00
CA GLU A 38 -3.87 -5.13 2.69
C GLU A 38 -5.37 -5.30 2.43
N ALA A 39 -5.71 -5.81 1.24
CA ALA A 39 -7.06 -6.31 0.97
C ALA A 39 -7.00 -7.83 0.89
N LYS A 40 -7.82 -8.52 1.70
CA LYS A 40 -7.79 -9.98 1.82
C LYS A 40 -9.18 -10.57 2.04
N GLY A 41 -9.29 -11.86 1.76
CA GLY A 41 -10.50 -12.65 2.01
C GLY A 41 -10.39 -14.03 1.37
N VAL A 42 -11.49 -14.75 1.42
CA VAL A 42 -11.61 -16.10 0.86
C VAL A 42 -12.78 -16.15 -0.11
N VAL A 43 -12.59 -16.79 -1.23
CA VAL A 43 -13.62 -17.10 -2.22
C VAL A 43 -14.00 -18.58 -2.10
N THR A 44 -15.27 -18.86 -1.87
CA THR A 44 -15.79 -20.21 -1.69
C THR A 44 -16.95 -20.51 -2.64
N ASP A 45 -17.22 -21.79 -2.87
CA ASP A 45 -18.47 -22.29 -3.42
C ASP A 45 -19.58 -22.30 -2.36
N GLU A 46 -20.79 -22.77 -2.75
CA GLU A 46 -21.96 -22.89 -1.87
C GLU A 46 -21.77 -23.93 -0.76
N ASP A 47 -20.87 -24.89 -0.94
CA ASP A 47 -20.53 -25.90 0.05
C ASP A 47 -19.41 -25.44 1.02
N GLY A 48 -18.85 -24.25 0.81
CA GLY A 48 -17.79 -23.67 1.63
C GLY A 48 -16.38 -24.12 1.25
N ASN A 49 -16.19 -24.76 0.11
CA ASN A 49 -14.86 -25.10 -0.39
C ASN A 49 -14.22 -23.88 -1.06
N GLY A 50 -12.92 -23.67 -0.83
CA GLY A 50 -12.18 -22.58 -1.48
C GLY A 50 -12.06 -22.81 -2.99
N ILE A 51 -12.30 -21.79 -3.79
CA ILE A 51 -12.20 -21.84 -5.26
C ILE A 51 -10.85 -21.26 -5.67
N GLN A 52 -10.03 -22.09 -6.33
CA GLN A 52 -8.75 -21.69 -6.91
C GLN A 52 -8.96 -21.01 -8.27
N GLY A 53 -8.07 -20.08 -8.63
CA GLY A 53 -8.00 -19.55 -9.99
C GLY A 53 -9.03 -18.45 -10.29
N ILE A 54 -9.80 -18.00 -9.32
CA ILE A 54 -10.68 -16.82 -9.50
C ILE A 54 -9.81 -15.57 -9.65
N ARG A 55 -10.06 -14.84 -10.73
CA ARG A 55 -9.46 -13.52 -10.93
C ARG A 55 -10.12 -12.51 -10.01
N VAL A 56 -9.32 -11.86 -9.16
CA VAL A 56 -9.77 -10.80 -8.27
C VAL A 56 -9.18 -9.48 -8.74
N VAL A 57 -10.03 -8.53 -9.09
CA VAL A 57 -9.62 -7.17 -9.43
C VAL A 57 -10.00 -6.24 -8.29
N VAL A 58 -9.00 -5.68 -7.63
CA VAL A 58 -9.16 -4.62 -6.64
C VAL A 58 -9.07 -3.29 -7.39
N SER A 59 -10.09 -2.45 -7.31
CA SER A 59 -10.10 -1.17 -7.99
C SER A 59 -10.71 -0.07 -7.15
N ALA A 60 -10.25 1.18 -7.38
CA ALA A 60 -10.84 2.36 -6.77
C ALA A 60 -10.59 3.60 -7.63
N GLU A 61 -11.52 4.55 -7.56
CA GLU A 61 -11.36 5.85 -8.18
C GLU A 61 -10.72 6.84 -7.20
N TYR A 62 -9.85 7.69 -7.71
CA TYR A 62 -9.32 8.78 -6.91
C TYR A 62 -10.44 9.78 -6.55
N PRO A 63 -10.54 10.20 -5.28
CA PRO A 63 -11.57 11.13 -4.85
C PRO A 63 -11.41 12.54 -5.44
N ASN A 64 -10.29 12.84 -6.07
CA ASN A 64 -10.05 14.11 -6.76
C ASN A 64 -10.47 14.01 -8.23
N PRO A 65 -11.56 14.67 -8.66
CA PRO A 65 -12.04 14.61 -10.04
C PRO A 65 -11.07 15.24 -11.07
N ASN A 66 -10.07 15.98 -10.61
CA ASN A 66 -9.01 16.54 -11.47
C ASN A 66 -7.80 15.62 -11.61
N TYR A 67 -7.82 14.45 -11.00
CA TYR A 67 -6.75 13.48 -11.15
C TYR A 67 -6.84 12.78 -12.52
N VAL A 68 -5.79 12.89 -13.31
CA VAL A 68 -5.74 12.44 -14.71
C VAL A 68 -5.20 11.00 -14.84
N GLY A 69 -4.86 10.35 -13.74
CA GLY A 69 -4.18 9.05 -13.71
C GLY A 69 -5.07 7.82 -13.92
N GLY A 70 -6.39 7.99 -14.02
CA GLY A 70 -7.32 6.85 -14.08
C GLY A 70 -7.49 6.14 -12.73
N PRO A 71 -8.32 5.07 -12.69
CA PRO A 71 -8.50 4.28 -11.47
C PRO A 71 -7.22 3.56 -11.06
N ILE A 72 -7.02 3.39 -9.76
CA ILE A 72 -6.02 2.46 -9.24
C ILE A 72 -6.59 1.05 -9.39
N THR A 73 -5.77 0.12 -9.89
CA THR A 73 -6.18 -1.28 -10.05
C THR A 73 -5.04 -2.21 -9.68
N ASP A 74 -5.38 -3.28 -8.97
CA ASP A 74 -4.50 -4.44 -8.74
C ASP A 74 -5.25 -5.70 -9.15
N THR A 75 -4.55 -6.65 -9.77
CA THR A 75 -5.15 -7.91 -10.26
C THR A 75 -4.38 -9.09 -9.72
N LEU A 76 -5.10 -10.00 -9.09
CA LEU A 76 -4.55 -11.19 -8.45
C LEU A 76 -5.47 -12.39 -8.65
N TRP A 77 -5.05 -13.54 -8.13
CA TRP A 77 -5.73 -14.81 -8.29
C TRP A 77 -5.87 -15.50 -6.96
N THR A 78 -6.99 -16.21 -6.76
CA THR A 78 -7.16 -17.01 -5.55
C THR A 78 -6.22 -18.20 -5.54
N SER A 79 -5.72 -18.51 -4.35
CA SER A 79 -4.92 -19.69 -4.05
C SER A 79 -5.76 -20.98 -4.11
N HIS A 80 -5.12 -22.12 -3.89
CA HIS A 80 -5.81 -23.41 -3.79
C HIS A 80 -6.86 -23.47 -2.65
N SER A 81 -6.69 -22.66 -1.60
CA SER A 81 -7.65 -22.51 -0.50
C SER A 81 -8.70 -21.42 -0.73
N GLY A 82 -8.74 -20.80 -1.92
CA GLY A 82 -9.61 -19.69 -2.24
C GLY A 82 -9.15 -18.33 -1.69
N GLU A 83 -8.00 -18.26 -1.02
CA GLU A 83 -7.50 -17.02 -0.42
C GLU A 83 -6.96 -16.05 -1.48
N TYR A 84 -7.23 -14.76 -1.30
CA TYR A 84 -6.64 -13.68 -2.06
C TYR A 84 -6.05 -12.60 -1.15
N VAL A 85 -4.95 -11.96 -1.58
CA VAL A 85 -4.30 -10.87 -0.84
C VAL A 85 -3.70 -9.86 -1.81
N SER A 86 -4.20 -8.63 -1.80
CA SER A 86 -3.58 -7.46 -2.44
C SER A 86 -2.83 -6.62 -1.41
N ARG A 87 -1.65 -6.12 -1.77
CA ARG A 87 -0.81 -5.25 -0.94
C ARG A 87 -0.36 -3.99 -1.69
N ASP A 88 -1.16 -3.52 -2.63
CA ASP A 88 -0.86 -2.24 -3.30
C ASP A 88 -1.20 -1.07 -2.38
N ASN A 89 -0.17 -0.43 -1.82
CA ASN A 89 -0.28 0.65 -0.86
C ASN A 89 -0.94 1.92 -1.40
N ASN A 90 -1.15 2.03 -2.72
CA ASN A 90 -1.87 3.16 -3.31
C ASN A 90 -3.34 3.23 -2.85
N PHE A 91 -3.94 2.13 -2.41
CA PHE A 91 -5.30 2.11 -1.88
C PHE A 91 -5.43 2.67 -0.47
N ALA A 92 -4.36 2.75 0.31
CA ALA A 92 -4.39 3.11 1.73
C ALA A 92 -5.00 4.49 2.05
N ILE A 93 -5.03 5.41 1.07
CA ILE A 93 -5.56 6.77 1.23
C ILE A 93 -7.03 6.92 0.82
N LEU A 94 -7.66 5.83 0.39
CA LEU A 94 -9.03 5.83 -0.13
C LEU A 94 -10.01 5.42 0.96
N SER A 95 -11.30 5.63 0.73
CA SER A 95 -12.36 5.28 1.68
C SER A 95 -12.94 3.88 1.45
N SER A 96 -12.93 3.41 0.21
CA SER A 96 -13.43 2.10 -0.19
C SER A 96 -12.68 1.58 -1.41
N VAL A 97 -12.76 0.29 -1.63
CA VAL A 97 -12.34 -0.40 -2.85
C VAL A 97 -13.49 -1.24 -3.39
N LYS A 98 -13.52 -1.39 -4.71
CA LYS A 98 -14.38 -2.33 -5.41
C LYS A 98 -13.58 -3.61 -5.67
N LEU A 99 -14.13 -4.75 -5.30
CA LEU A 99 -13.59 -6.08 -5.54
C LEU A 99 -14.48 -6.77 -6.58
N GLU A 100 -13.89 -7.16 -7.69
CA GLU A 100 -14.56 -7.90 -8.76
C GLU A 100 -13.95 -9.30 -8.83
N PHE A 101 -14.79 -10.32 -8.69
CA PHE A 101 -14.42 -11.72 -8.70
C PHE A 101 -14.96 -12.35 -9.99
N GLU A 102 -14.08 -12.90 -10.80
CA GLU A 102 -14.45 -13.49 -12.08
C GLU A 102 -13.75 -14.83 -12.29
N ASP A 103 -14.54 -15.83 -12.60
CA ASP A 103 -14.07 -17.10 -13.08
C ASP A 103 -13.70 -16.97 -14.56
N VAL A 104 -12.43 -17.18 -14.87
CA VAL A 104 -11.87 -17.00 -16.22
C VAL A 104 -11.37 -18.29 -16.86
N ASP A 105 -11.38 -19.40 -16.11
CA ASP A 105 -10.96 -20.72 -16.60
C ASP A 105 -12.14 -21.67 -16.87
N GLY A 106 -13.36 -21.22 -16.58
CA GLY A 106 -14.59 -21.94 -16.86
C GLY A 106 -14.73 -23.19 -16.00
N ALA A 107 -14.93 -24.35 -16.61
CA ALA A 107 -15.17 -25.60 -15.87
C ALA A 107 -13.91 -26.19 -15.19
N GLU A 108 -12.75 -25.55 -15.30
CA GLU A 108 -11.55 -25.96 -14.59
C GLU A 108 -11.63 -25.51 -13.10
N ASN A 109 -10.78 -26.10 -12.24
CA ASN A 109 -10.67 -25.73 -10.82
C ASN A 109 -11.98 -25.75 -10.00
N GLY A 110 -12.90 -26.65 -10.30
CA GLY A 110 -14.05 -26.95 -9.43
C GLY A 110 -15.41 -26.55 -9.96
N GLY A 111 -15.53 -26.01 -11.17
CA GLY A 111 -16.79 -25.66 -11.82
C GLY A 111 -16.79 -24.26 -12.43
N GLU A 112 -17.85 -23.89 -13.11
CA GLU A 112 -18.01 -22.57 -13.72
C GLU A 112 -18.88 -21.67 -12.82
N PHE A 113 -18.33 -20.51 -12.39
CA PHE A 113 -18.95 -19.65 -11.40
C PHE A 113 -19.42 -18.30 -11.98
N GLN A 114 -20.48 -17.76 -11.39
CA GLN A 114 -21.00 -16.45 -11.73
C GLN A 114 -20.10 -15.36 -11.11
N SER A 115 -19.82 -14.30 -11.89
CA SER A 115 -19.04 -13.16 -11.39
C SER A 115 -19.74 -12.42 -10.27
N VAL A 116 -18.98 -11.98 -9.27
CA VAL A 116 -19.47 -11.24 -8.11
C VAL A 116 -18.71 -9.92 -8.02
N THR A 117 -19.40 -8.85 -7.66
CA THR A 117 -18.80 -7.54 -7.39
C THR A 117 -19.29 -7.02 -6.04
N VAL A 118 -18.35 -6.61 -5.20
CA VAL A 118 -18.64 -6.01 -3.89
C VAL A 118 -17.83 -4.72 -3.71
N GLU A 119 -18.42 -3.74 -3.03
CA GLU A 119 -17.70 -2.56 -2.58
C GLU A 119 -17.48 -2.67 -1.06
N VAL A 120 -16.23 -2.53 -0.63
CA VAL A 120 -15.86 -2.69 0.77
C VAL A 120 -15.15 -1.44 1.29
N PRO A 121 -15.48 -0.98 2.51
CA PRO A 121 -14.80 0.14 3.12
C PRO A 121 -13.36 -0.23 3.50
N ILE A 122 -12.49 0.78 3.51
CA ILE A 122 -11.11 0.65 4.01
C ILE A 122 -11.08 1.15 5.45
N PHE A 123 -10.50 0.35 6.33
CA PHE A 123 -10.35 0.67 7.74
C PHE A 123 -8.90 0.85 8.12
N LYS A 124 -8.62 1.87 8.93
CA LYS A 124 -7.32 2.05 9.54
C LYS A 124 -7.16 1.09 10.72
N VAL A 125 -6.18 0.20 10.66
CA VAL A 125 -5.93 -0.84 11.68
C VAL A 125 -4.70 -0.56 12.54
N LYS A 126 -3.85 0.38 12.11
CA LYS A 126 -2.67 0.82 12.86
C LYS A 126 -2.43 2.30 12.67
N GLU A 127 -2.14 3.00 13.76
CA GLU A 127 -1.77 4.41 13.70
C GLU A 127 -0.37 4.60 13.10
N GLY A 128 -0.17 5.78 12.49
CA GLY A 128 1.12 6.22 12.01
C GLY A 128 2.07 6.60 13.15
N ASP A 129 3.32 6.89 12.82
CA ASP A 129 4.36 7.28 13.77
C ASP A 129 4.45 8.81 13.99
N GLY A 130 3.59 9.58 13.35
CA GLY A 130 3.57 11.03 13.39
C GLY A 130 4.62 11.70 12.47
N ASN A 131 5.37 10.92 11.69
CA ASN A 131 6.33 11.38 10.71
C ASN A 131 5.87 11.02 9.28
N TRP A 132 6.62 10.15 8.61
CA TRP A 132 6.32 9.76 7.23
C TRP A 132 5.41 8.53 7.11
N TYR A 133 5.33 7.71 8.15
CA TYR A 133 4.44 6.56 8.18
C TYR A 133 3.03 6.97 8.64
N MET A 134 2.05 6.83 7.75
CA MET A 134 0.66 7.24 7.97
C MET A 134 -0.20 6.17 8.65
N GLY A 135 0.34 4.96 8.80
CA GLY A 135 -0.36 3.83 9.42
C GLY A 135 -0.64 2.68 8.47
N ALA A 136 -1.32 1.65 8.97
CA ALA A 136 -1.77 0.52 8.18
C ALA A 136 -3.30 0.51 8.02
N TYR A 137 -3.75 0.05 6.85
CA TYR A 137 -5.14 0.03 6.42
C TYR A 137 -5.50 -1.36 5.89
N GLU A 138 -6.73 -1.79 6.15
CA GLU A 138 -7.25 -3.06 5.67
C GLU A 138 -8.62 -2.90 5.02
N ALA A 139 -8.87 -3.74 4.02
CA ALA A 139 -10.16 -3.97 3.40
C ALA A 139 -10.32 -5.47 3.15
N GLY A 140 -11.52 -5.91 2.77
CA GLY A 140 -11.69 -7.28 2.28
C GLY A 140 -13.09 -7.81 2.47
N ALA A 141 -13.36 -8.90 1.78
CA ALA A 141 -14.61 -9.63 1.88
C ALA A 141 -14.38 -11.12 1.64
N ASP A 142 -15.03 -11.94 2.43
CA ASP A 142 -15.26 -13.33 2.07
C ASP A 142 -16.46 -13.40 1.12
N VAL A 143 -16.32 -14.13 0.03
CA VAL A 143 -17.32 -14.18 -1.05
C VAL A 143 -17.66 -15.62 -1.37
N THR A 144 -18.97 -15.93 -1.43
CA THR A 144 -19.47 -17.19 -1.97
C THR A 144 -19.93 -16.96 -3.40
N MET A 145 -19.37 -17.71 -4.36
CA MET A 145 -19.75 -17.67 -5.76
C MET A 145 -20.73 -18.81 -6.06
N LEU A 146 -21.73 -18.49 -6.88
CA LEU A 146 -22.74 -19.47 -7.32
C LEU A 146 -22.28 -20.10 -8.62
N GLU A 147 -22.49 -21.42 -8.77
CA GLU A 147 -22.31 -22.08 -10.06
C GLU A 147 -23.28 -21.51 -11.13
N LYS A 148 -22.87 -21.57 -12.41
CA LYS A 148 -23.68 -21.17 -13.56
C LYS A 148 -24.64 -22.26 -14.01
#